data_2040eccc85822a715bfcdbd1326699be
#
_entry.id   2040eccc85822a715bfcdbd1326699be
#
_cell.length_a   1.000
_cell.length_b   1.000
_cell.length_c   1.000
_cell.angle_alpha   90.00
_cell.angle_beta   90.00
_cell.angle_gamma   90.00
#
_symmetry.space_group_name_H-M   'P 1'
#
loop_
_entity.id
_entity.type
_entity.pdbx_description
1 polymer ?
#
loop_
_entity_poly.entity_id
_entity_poly.type
_entity_poly.pdbx_seq_one_letter_code
_entity_poly.pdbx_strand_id
1 'polypeptide(L)'
;MNVNEILKVNILDGLDFQGTLGYSTNNAARDEQYLSIDWYQYDGTPIQNENSPYPAKEKSSYTKSSARTDNYTASAFLTYKKLFDEAHDISLMGGVQYDYAAYDYSGTKAMDVEAAIESLNGKGQIYIDKVDRWEEAILSYFGRLNYNYKSRYMVEVNARYDGSSKFLPKNRWNF
;
A
#
# COMPACT_ATOMS: atom_id res chain seq x y z
N MET A 1 -2.37 -12.05 -1.14
CA MET A 1 -1.72 -13.06 -0.26
C MET A 1 -1.18 -12.33 0.96
N ASN A 2 -1.36 -12.89 2.16
CA ASN A 2 -0.83 -12.31 3.40
C ASN A 2 -0.15 -13.42 4.19
N VAL A 3 1.05 -13.15 4.65
CA VAL A 3 1.83 -14.03 5.54
C VAL A 3 2.30 -13.20 6.72
N ASN A 4 2.17 -13.75 7.92
CA ASN A 4 2.65 -13.10 9.14
C ASN A 4 3.24 -14.16 10.08
N GLU A 5 4.50 -13.97 10.46
CA GLU A 5 5.25 -14.85 11.35
C GLU A 5 5.58 -14.09 12.64
N ILE A 6 5.35 -14.71 13.77
CA ILE A 6 5.60 -14.14 15.09
C ILE A 6 6.51 -15.07 15.88
N LEU A 7 7.67 -14.58 16.28
CA LEU A 7 8.57 -15.23 17.22
C LEU A 7 8.40 -14.59 18.61
N LYS A 8 8.15 -15.40 19.61
CA LYS A 8 8.15 -14.99 21.03
C LYS A 8 9.14 -15.80 21.82
N VAL A 9 9.98 -15.12 22.57
CA VAL A 9 11.03 -15.75 23.38
C VAL A 9 11.00 -15.12 24.77
N ASN A 10 10.82 -15.95 25.81
CA ASN A 10 11.09 -15.55 27.18
C ASN A 10 12.59 -15.65 27.42
N ILE A 11 13.28 -14.51 27.61
CA ILE A 11 14.73 -14.48 27.78
C ILE A 11 15.11 -14.80 29.22
N LEU A 12 14.38 -14.19 30.15
CA LEU A 12 14.52 -14.42 31.58
C LEU A 12 13.24 -13.98 32.29
N ASP A 13 13.12 -14.24 33.59
CA ASP A 13 11.93 -13.87 34.35
C ASP A 13 11.62 -12.38 34.22
N GLY A 14 10.42 -12.09 33.74
CA GLY A 14 9.94 -10.74 33.44
C GLY A 14 10.46 -10.10 32.16
N LEU A 15 11.34 -10.72 31.37
CA LEU A 15 11.89 -10.16 30.12
C LEU A 15 11.51 -11.02 28.90
N ASP A 16 10.65 -10.48 28.07
CA ASP A 16 10.16 -11.10 26.86
C ASP A 16 10.68 -10.37 25.62
N PHE A 17 11.06 -11.13 24.60
CA PHE A 17 11.33 -10.65 23.25
C PHE A 17 10.20 -11.06 22.32
N GLN A 18 9.77 -10.15 21.45
CA GLN A 18 8.90 -10.49 20.33
C GLN A 18 9.46 -9.92 19.03
N GLY A 19 9.55 -10.78 18.01
CA GLY A 19 9.82 -10.41 16.63
C GLY A 19 8.62 -10.73 15.76
N THR A 20 8.32 -9.86 14.79
CA THR A 20 7.25 -10.07 13.81
C THR A 20 7.78 -9.80 12.42
N LEU A 21 7.46 -10.68 11.47
CA LEU A 21 7.70 -10.48 10.04
C LEU A 21 6.38 -10.62 9.31
N GLY A 22 6.01 -9.61 8.57
CA GLY A 22 4.79 -9.57 7.77
C GLY A 22 5.09 -9.32 6.29
N TYR A 23 4.40 -10.01 5.42
CA TYR A 23 4.38 -9.76 3.99
C TYR A 23 2.95 -9.78 3.48
N SER A 24 2.56 -8.77 2.74
CA SER A 24 1.30 -8.80 2.01
C SER A 24 1.49 -8.32 0.57
N THR A 25 0.83 -8.99 -0.36
CA THR A 25 0.78 -8.56 -1.76
C THR A 25 -0.66 -8.46 -2.23
N ASN A 26 -0.94 -7.39 -2.94
CA ASN A 26 -2.20 -7.17 -3.63
C ASN A 26 -1.93 -6.99 -5.12
N ASN A 27 -2.59 -7.80 -5.94
CA ASN A 27 -2.52 -7.73 -7.39
C ASN A 27 -3.91 -7.37 -7.92
N ALA A 28 -3.98 -6.34 -8.74
CA ALA A 28 -5.19 -5.93 -9.44
C ALA A 28 -4.93 -5.96 -10.95
N ALA A 29 -5.83 -6.56 -11.69
CA ALA A 29 -5.84 -6.50 -13.14
C ALA A 29 -7.13 -5.81 -13.58
N ARG A 30 -7.04 -4.97 -14.59
CA ARG A 30 -8.19 -4.26 -15.15
C ARG A 30 -8.10 -4.24 -16.65
N ASP A 31 -9.19 -4.64 -17.26
CA ASP A 31 -9.40 -4.59 -18.69
C ASP A 31 -10.50 -3.56 -18.99
N GLU A 32 -10.22 -2.63 -19.87
CA GLU A 32 -11.16 -1.59 -20.30
C GLU A 32 -11.28 -1.59 -21.81
N GLN A 33 -12.50 -1.73 -22.30
CA GLN A 33 -12.80 -1.58 -23.73
C GLN A 33 -13.62 -0.31 -23.93
N TYR A 34 -13.13 0.52 -24.82
CA TYR A 34 -13.86 1.68 -25.32
C TYR A 34 -14.24 1.42 -26.77
N LEU A 35 -15.55 1.51 -27.07
CA LEU A 35 -16.07 1.32 -28.41
C LEU A 35 -16.52 2.68 -28.96
N SER A 36 -16.05 3.03 -30.15
CA SER A 36 -16.59 4.18 -30.88
C SER A 36 -17.99 3.83 -31.41
N ILE A 37 -18.90 4.75 -31.26
CA ILE A 37 -20.28 4.61 -31.77
C ILE A 37 -20.43 5.67 -32.86
N ASP A 38 -20.74 5.23 -34.10
CA ASP A 38 -21.08 6.12 -35.18
C ASP A 38 -22.54 6.54 -35.09
N TRP A 39 -22.78 7.83 -35.11
CA TRP A 39 -24.10 8.40 -35.09
C TRP A 39 -24.50 8.85 -36.51
N TYR A 40 -25.72 8.54 -36.89
CA TYR A 40 -26.27 8.92 -38.19
C TYR A 40 -27.51 9.78 -38.02
N GLN A 41 -27.69 10.74 -38.94
CA GLN A 41 -28.96 11.44 -39.09
C GLN A 41 -30.05 10.48 -39.63
N TYR A 42 -31.26 10.89 -39.53
CA TYR A 42 -32.44 10.11 -40.02
C TYR A 42 -32.31 9.78 -41.52
N ASP A 43 -31.63 10.62 -42.31
CA ASP A 43 -31.35 10.40 -43.74
C ASP A 43 -30.15 9.49 -44.04
N GLY A 44 -29.52 8.92 -43.00
CA GLY A 44 -28.35 8.09 -43.11
C GLY A 44 -27.03 8.84 -43.20
N THR A 45 -27.02 10.15 -43.08
CA THR A 45 -25.80 10.96 -43.07
C THR A 45 -25.06 10.82 -41.74
N PRO A 46 -23.74 10.51 -41.71
CA PRO A 46 -22.99 10.45 -40.48
C PRO A 46 -22.98 11.80 -39.76
N ILE A 47 -23.27 11.79 -38.46
CA ILE A 47 -23.17 13.00 -37.63
C ILE A 47 -21.72 13.15 -37.22
N GLN A 48 -20.99 13.99 -37.92
CA GLN A 48 -19.64 14.42 -37.50
C GLN A 48 -19.80 15.63 -36.57
N ASN A 49 -19.88 15.41 -35.28
CA ASN A 49 -20.01 16.50 -34.31
C ASN A 49 -18.70 16.65 -33.53
N GLU A 50 -17.93 17.71 -33.84
CA GLU A 50 -16.67 18.03 -33.15
C GLU A 50 -16.89 18.38 -31.67
N ASN A 51 -18.11 18.71 -31.26
CA ASN A 51 -18.49 19.02 -29.88
C ASN A 51 -19.19 17.87 -29.16
N SER A 52 -19.30 16.69 -29.77
CA SER A 52 -19.84 15.52 -29.10
C SER A 52 -18.89 15.08 -27.95
N PRO A 53 -19.43 14.73 -26.77
CA PRO A 53 -18.60 14.10 -25.74
C PRO A 53 -18.01 12.75 -26.22
N TYR A 54 -18.46 12.25 -27.36
CA TYR A 54 -17.96 11.08 -28.06
C TYR A 54 -17.58 11.48 -29.48
N PRO A 55 -16.37 12.04 -29.70
CA PRO A 55 -15.97 12.47 -31.06
C PRO A 55 -15.94 11.25 -31.97
N ALA A 56 -16.60 11.36 -33.11
CA ALA A 56 -16.73 10.31 -34.14
C ALA A 56 -15.38 9.86 -34.77
N LYS A 57 -14.27 10.41 -34.31
CA LYS A 57 -12.90 10.08 -34.75
C LYS A 57 -12.07 9.30 -33.75
N GLU A 58 -12.55 9.11 -32.51
CA GLU A 58 -11.84 8.24 -31.59
C GLU A 58 -12.11 6.80 -31.94
N LYS A 59 -11.09 6.16 -32.46
CA LYS A 59 -11.09 4.75 -32.76
C LYS A 59 -11.31 3.97 -31.47
N SER A 60 -12.09 2.89 -31.55
CA SER A 60 -12.23 1.94 -30.46
C SER A 60 -10.87 1.54 -29.88
N SER A 61 -10.82 1.36 -28.57
CA SER A 61 -9.58 0.99 -27.90
C SER A 61 -9.81 -0.08 -26.84
N TYR A 62 -8.77 -0.84 -26.58
CA TYR A 62 -8.71 -1.79 -25.50
C TYR A 62 -7.47 -1.53 -24.64
N THR A 63 -7.68 -1.33 -23.34
CA THR A 63 -6.61 -1.10 -22.38
C THR A 63 -6.54 -2.26 -21.41
N LYS A 64 -5.37 -2.84 -21.30
CA LYS A 64 -5.05 -3.86 -20.30
C LYS A 64 -4.05 -3.30 -19.31
N SER A 65 -4.40 -3.33 -18.02
CA SER A 65 -3.52 -2.83 -16.98
C SER A 65 -3.39 -3.81 -15.83
N SER A 66 -2.25 -3.74 -15.16
CA SER A 66 -1.98 -4.46 -13.95
C SER A 66 -1.33 -3.55 -12.92
N ALA A 67 -1.72 -3.73 -11.67
CA ALA A 67 -1.13 -3.06 -10.52
C ALA A 67 -0.73 -4.09 -9.49
N ARG A 68 0.44 -3.93 -8.89
CA ARG A 68 0.90 -4.74 -7.79
C ARG A 68 1.38 -3.85 -6.65
N THR A 69 0.94 -4.18 -5.45
CA THR A 69 1.43 -3.54 -4.22
C THR A 69 1.99 -4.61 -3.32
N ASP A 70 3.25 -4.50 -2.95
CA ASP A 70 3.93 -5.36 -1.99
C ASP A 70 4.22 -4.56 -0.72
N ASN A 71 3.83 -5.11 0.44
CA ASN A 71 4.12 -4.52 1.74
C ASN A 71 4.90 -5.51 2.59
N TYR A 72 5.95 -5.01 3.23
CA TYR A 72 6.79 -5.74 4.17
C TYR A 72 6.79 -5.01 5.50
N THR A 73 6.57 -5.73 6.58
CA THR A 73 6.67 -5.21 7.94
C THR A 73 7.61 -6.09 8.74
N ALA A 74 8.57 -5.49 9.41
CA ALA A 74 9.42 -6.17 10.36
C ALA A 74 9.41 -5.39 11.67
N SER A 75 9.17 -6.06 12.80
CA SER A 75 9.26 -5.44 14.11
C SER A 75 9.98 -6.32 15.11
N ALA A 76 10.67 -5.68 16.05
CA ALA A 76 11.32 -6.34 17.15
C ALA A 76 11.20 -5.46 18.40
N PHE A 77 10.77 -6.05 19.51
CA PHE A 77 10.68 -5.33 20.77
C PHE A 77 10.93 -6.23 21.97
N LEU A 78 11.38 -5.60 23.04
CA LEU A 78 11.56 -6.18 24.35
C LEU A 78 10.49 -5.65 25.29
N THR A 79 9.97 -6.50 26.14
CA THR A 79 9.07 -6.12 27.22
C THR A 79 9.64 -6.63 28.54
N TYR A 80 9.86 -5.71 29.48
CA TYR A 80 10.26 -6.03 30.82
C TYR A 80 9.14 -5.72 31.80
N LYS A 81 8.78 -6.71 32.64
CA LYS A 81 7.75 -6.57 33.67
C LYS A 81 8.30 -6.99 35.01
N LYS A 82 8.05 -6.18 36.03
CA LYS A 82 8.45 -6.51 37.39
C LYS A 82 7.56 -5.88 38.43
N LEU A 83 7.19 -6.69 39.43
CA LEU A 83 6.51 -6.25 40.63
C LEU A 83 7.55 -6.08 41.74
N PHE A 84 7.62 -4.87 42.33
CA PHE A 84 8.49 -4.53 43.46
C PHE A 84 7.63 -4.32 44.72
N ASP A 85 8.07 -4.88 45.83
CA ASP A 85 7.48 -4.72 47.15
C ASP A 85 5.94 -4.95 47.18
N GLU A 86 5.44 -5.85 46.32
CA GLU A 86 4.02 -6.17 46.14
C GLU A 86 3.10 -4.94 45.89
N ALA A 87 3.71 -3.77 45.62
CA ALA A 87 3.03 -2.50 45.50
C ALA A 87 3.30 -1.77 44.17
N HIS A 88 4.47 -1.97 43.59
CA HIS A 88 4.92 -1.24 42.40
C HIS A 88 5.01 -2.17 41.21
N ASP A 89 4.03 -2.13 40.33
CA ASP A 89 4.02 -2.92 39.08
C ASP A 89 4.52 -2.01 37.94
N ILE A 90 5.64 -2.40 37.34
CA ILE A 90 6.28 -1.69 36.24
C ILE A 90 6.32 -2.59 35.01
N SER A 91 5.85 -2.04 33.88
CA SER A 91 6.03 -2.65 32.55
C SER A 91 6.70 -1.64 31.61
N LEU A 92 7.88 -2.01 31.10
CA LEU A 92 8.63 -1.22 30.15
C LEU A 92 8.73 -1.99 28.85
N MET A 93 8.39 -1.34 27.72
CA MET A 93 8.53 -1.90 26.38
C MET A 93 9.32 -0.93 25.51
N GLY A 94 10.24 -1.46 24.71
CA GLY A 94 10.97 -0.67 23.73
C GLY A 94 11.27 -1.51 22.49
N GLY A 95 11.19 -0.89 21.32
CA GLY A 95 11.37 -1.63 20.07
C GLY A 95 11.56 -0.77 18.85
N VAL A 96 11.71 -1.47 17.73
CA VAL A 96 11.89 -0.92 16.39
C VAL A 96 10.92 -1.59 15.43
N GLN A 97 10.42 -0.82 14.48
CA GLN A 97 9.56 -1.31 13.39
C GLN A 97 10.06 -0.73 12.08
N TYR A 98 10.09 -1.55 11.06
CA TYR A 98 10.40 -1.17 9.69
C TYR A 98 9.23 -1.60 8.80
N ASP A 99 8.65 -0.63 8.10
CA ASP A 99 7.61 -0.83 7.10
C ASP A 99 8.13 -0.40 5.73
N TYR A 100 7.94 -1.24 4.73
CA TYR A 100 8.30 -0.97 3.34
C TYR A 100 7.12 -1.29 2.44
N ALA A 101 6.81 -0.39 1.53
CA ALA A 101 5.80 -0.57 0.50
C ALA A 101 6.39 -0.28 -0.87
N ALA A 102 6.07 -1.15 -1.83
CA ALA A 102 6.40 -0.97 -3.24
C ALA A 102 5.15 -1.11 -4.09
N TYR A 103 5.00 -0.22 -5.05
CA TYR A 103 3.91 -0.22 -6.02
C TYR A 103 4.47 -0.22 -7.43
N ASP A 104 3.90 -1.07 -8.27
CA ASP A 104 4.21 -1.15 -9.69
C ASP A 104 2.89 -1.18 -10.48
N TYR A 105 2.78 -0.32 -11.46
CA TYR A 105 1.64 -0.25 -12.37
C TYR A 105 2.12 -0.21 -13.80
N SER A 106 1.48 -1.00 -14.66
CA SER A 106 1.69 -0.96 -16.10
C SER A 106 0.36 -1.07 -16.84
N GLY A 107 0.18 -0.21 -17.84
CA GLY A 107 -0.97 -0.22 -18.73
C GLY A 107 -0.50 -0.25 -20.20
N THR A 108 -1.15 -1.09 -21.01
CA THR A 108 -0.95 -1.18 -22.45
C THR A 108 -2.28 -0.94 -23.14
N LYS A 109 -2.29 -0.08 -24.15
CA LYS A 109 -3.48 0.29 -24.92
C LYS A 109 -3.29 -0.07 -26.40
N ALA A 110 -4.29 -0.75 -26.94
CA ALA A 110 -4.41 -1.00 -28.37
C ALA A 110 -5.53 -0.12 -28.94
N MET A 111 -5.29 0.46 -30.11
CA MET A 111 -6.26 1.27 -30.84
C MET A 111 -6.85 0.47 -31.99
N ASP A 112 -8.04 0.90 -32.45
CA ASP A 112 -8.74 0.31 -33.60
C ASP A 112 -9.06 -1.17 -33.40
N VAL A 113 -9.58 -1.50 -32.21
CA VAL A 113 -9.99 -2.87 -31.84
C VAL A 113 -11.40 -3.15 -32.31
N GLU A 114 -11.66 -4.39 -32.70
CA GLU A 114 -13.01 -4.84 -33.06
C GLU A 114 -13.85 -5.07 -31.80
N ALA A 115 -15.14 -4.68 -31.84
CA ALA A 115 -16.04 -4.77 -30.69
C ALA A 115 -16.20 -6.19 -30.11
N ALA A 116 -16.01 -7.21 -30.92
CA ALA A 116 -16.17 -8.62 -30.52
C ALA A 116 -14.89 -9.24 -29.92
N ILE A 117 -13.78 -8.51 -29.89
CA ILE A 117 -12.47 -9.05 -29.48
C ILE A 117 -11.94 -8.24 -28.31
N GLU A 118 -12.10 -8.77 -27.10
CA GLU A 118 -11.51 -8.24 -25.87
C GLU A 118 -10.02 -8.57 -25.80
N SER A 119 -9.21 -7.96 -26.65
CA SER A 119 -7.78 -8.21 -26.68
C SER A 119 -6.99 -7.02 -27.19
N LEU A 120 -5.68 -7.02 -26.92
CA LEU A 120 -4.74 -6.04 -27.47
C LEU A 120 -4.49 -6.22 -28.99
N ASN A 121 -5.20 -7.10 -29.66
CA ASN A 121 -5.03 -7.41 -31.08
C ASN A 121 -5.85 -6.45 -31.97
N GLY A 122 -5.53 -5.16 -31.91
CA GLY A 122 -6.14 -4.14 -32.77
C GLY A 122 -5.43 -3.98 -34.11
N LYS A 123 -6.12 -3.36 -35.09
CA LYS A 123 -5.52 -2.97 -36.37
C LYS A 123 -4.68 -1.69 -36.27
N GLY A 124 -4.84 -0.96 -35.19
CA GLY A 124 -4.13 0.28 -34.92
C GLY A 124 -2.83 0.07 -34.15
N GLN A 125 -2.34 1.15 -33.57
CA GLN A 125 -1.11 1.13 -32.80
C GLN A 125 -1.33 0.54 -31.40
N ILE A 126 -0.33 -0.20 -30.94
CA ILE A 126 -0.22 -0.66 -29.55
C ILE A 126 0.86 0.19 -28.91
N TYR A 127 0.57 0.78 -27.75
CA TYR A 127 1.51 1.60 -27.01
C TYR A 127 1.36 1.41 -25.49
N ILE A 128 2.40 1.80 -24.77
CA ILE A 128 2.37 1.87 -23.32
C ILE A 128 1.49 3.06 -22.93
N ASP A 129 0.36 2.79 -22.26
CA ASP A 129 -0.58 3.82 -21.81
C ASP A 129 -0.02 4.56 -20.59
N LYS A 130 0.36 3.81 -19.56
CA LYS A 130 0.94 4.36 -18.34
C LYS A 130 1.85 3.36 -17.67
N VAL A 131 2.95 3.84 -17.13
CA VAL A 131 3.80 3.13 -16.16
C VAL A 131 3.96 4.02 -14.94
N ASP A 132 3.78 3.45 -13.76
CA ASP A 132 3.94 4.15 -12.50
C ASP A 132 4.61 3.22 -11.48
N ARG A 133 5.62 3.73 -10.79
CA ARG A 133 6.35 2.97 -9.78
C ARG A 133 6.77 3.89 -8.65
N TRP A 134 6.52 3.45 -7.42
CA TRP A 134 7.01 4.12 -6.24
C TRP A 134 7.37 3.12 -5.14
N GLU A 135 8.25 3.55 -4.27
CA GLU A 135 8.70 2.82 -3.10
C GLU A 135 8.72 3.76 -1.91
N GLU A 136 8.34 3.25 -0.76
CA GLU A 136 8.41 4.00 0.49
C GLU A 136 8.87 3.10 1.64
N ALA A 137 9.57 3.70 2.59
CA ALA A 137 10.01 3.03 3.80
C ALA A 137 9.82 3.94 5.01
N ILE A 138 9.41 3.35 6.11
CA ILE A 138 9.30 4.00 7.41
C ILE A 138 10.09 3.16 8.43
N LEU A 139 10.97 3.81 9.16
CA LEU A 139 11.66 3.23 10.31
C LEU A 139 11.19 3.95 11.56
N SER A 140 10.74 3.19 12.54
CA SER A 140 10.14 3.69 13.77
C SER A 140 10.82 3.12 14.99
N TYR A 141 11.11 3.97 15.96
CA TYR A 141 11.47 3.58 17.32
C TYR A 141 10.32 3.90 18.23
N PHE A 142 9.96 2.97 19.12
CA PHE A 142 8.84 3.17 20.03
C PHE A 142 9.14 2.65 21.42
N GLY A 143 8.48 3.24 22.42
CA GLY A 143 8.59 2.82 23.79
C GLY A 143 7.29 3.09 24.55
N ARG A 144 7.06 2.27 25.55
CA ARG A 144 5.94 2.38 26.48
C ARG A 144 6.39 2.09 27.89
N LEU A 145 5.98 2.94 28.81
CA LEU A 145 6.12 2.73 30.25
C LEU A 145 4.73 2.67 30.87
N ASN A 146 4.42 1.58 31.54
CA ASN A 146 3.26 1.46 32.41
C ASN A 146 3.74 1.34 33.84
N TYR A 147 3.17 2.12 34.73
CA TYR A 147 3.41 2.07 36.16
C TYR A 147 2.08 2.00 36.91
N ASN A 148 1.97 1.04 37.82
CA ASN A 148 0.80 0.87 38.65
C ASN A 148 1.22 0.75 40.12
N TYR A 149 0.66 1.61 40.95
CA TYR A 149 0.89 1.60 42.39
C TYR A 149 -0.32 1.09 43.14
N LYS A 150 -0.20 -0.09 43.79
CA LYS A 150 -1.23 -0.76 44.61
C LYS A 150 -2.59 -0.86 43.92
N SER A 151 -2.59 -0.98 42.56
CA SER A 151 -3.83 -0.98 41.75
C SER A 151 -4.74 0.24 41.95
N ARG A 152 -4.20 1.35 42.47
CA ARG A 152 -4.94 2.58 42.71
C ARG A 152 -4.51 3.74 41.82
N TYR A 153 -3.22 3.82 41.52
CA TYR A 153 -2.68 4.89 40.67
C TYR A 153 -1.96 4.25 39.51
N MET A 154 -2.41 4.59 38.31
CA MET A 154 -1.83 4.09 37.05
C MET A 154 -1.35 5.26 36.22
N VAL A 155 -0.15 5.12 35.64
CA VAL A 155 0.44 6.05 34.69
C VAL A 155 0.92 5.28 33.49
N GLU A 156 0.56 5.73 32.29
CA GLU A 156 1.08 5.22 31.04
C GLU A 156 1.72 6.35 30.25
N VAL A 157 2.91 6.10 29.73
CA VAL A 157 3.65 7.00 28.85
C VAL A 157 4.01 6.23 27.59
N ASN A 158 3.65 6.77 26.43
CA ASN A 158 4.00 6.23 25.11
C ASN A 158 4.80 7.27 24.34
N ALA A 159 5.85 6.83 23.65
CA ALA A 159 6.65 7.64 22.75
C ALA A 159 6.92 6.87 21.46
N ARG A 160 6.92 7.58 20.31
CA ARG A 160 7.28 7.04 19.01
C ARG A 160 8.05 8.09 18.20
N TYR A 161 9.10 7.65 17.55
CA TYR A 161 9.97 8.47 16.73
C TYR A 161 10.10 7.84 15.35
N ASP A 162 9.54 8.50 14.33
CA ASP A 162 9.36 7.96 12.99
C ASP A 162 10.26 8.67 11.97
N GLY A 163 10.91 7.89 11.13
CA GLY A 163 11.68 8.35 9.98
C GLY A 163 11.11 7.82 8.68
N SER A 164 10.68 8.72 7.78
CA SER A 164 10.08 8.35 6.49
C SER A 164 10.99 8.68 5.30
N SER A 165 11.10 7.74 4.36
CA SER A 165 11.85 7.94 3.10
C SER A 165 11.26 9.02 2.18
N LYS A 166 10.00 9.41 2.39
CA LYS A 166 9.33 10.47 1.61
C LYS A 166 9.90 11.87 1.86
N PHE A 167 10.61 12.05 2.98
CA PHE A 167 11.17 13.34 3.35
C PHE A 167 12.67 13.41 3.07
N LEU A 168 13.16 14.63 2.80
CA LEU A 168 14.59 14.90 2.68
C LEU A 168 15.33 14.48 3.95
N PRO A 169 16.62 14.06 3.87
CA PRO A 169 17.37 13.55 5.03
C PRO A 169 17.31 14.42 6.27
N LYS A 170 17.35 15.77 6.11
CA LYS A 170 17.29 16.74 7.22
C LYS A 170 15.94 16.83 7.93
N ASN A 171 14.85 16.39 7.28
CA ASN A 171 13.48 16.47 7.80
C ASN A 171 12.82 15.08 7.89
N ARG A 172 13.62 14.02 7.78
CA ARG A 172 13.13 12.64 7.70
C ARG A 172 12.52 12.14 8.99
N TRP A 173 13.05 12.62 10.11
CA TRP A 173 12.70 12.15 11.45
C TRP A 173 11.79 13.14 12.17
N ASN A 174 10.75 12.62 12.82
CA ASN A 174 9.80 13.42 13.62
C ASN A 174 9.28 12.60 14.82
N PHE A 175 8.90 13.33 15.88
CA PHE A 175 8.24 12.82 17.09
C PHE A 175 6.74 12.94 16.98
#